data_af427893a8ca735c021f3063444ce8f8
#
_entry.id   af427893a8ca735c021f3063444ce8f8
#
_cell.length_a   1.000
_cell.length_b   1.000
_cell.length_c   1.000
_cell.angle_alpha   90.00
_cell.angle_beta   90.00
_cell.angle_gamma   90.00
#
_symmetry.space_group_name_H-M   'P 1'
#
loop_
_entity.id
_entity.type
_entity.pdbx_description
1 polymer ?
#
loop_
_entity_poly.entity_id
_entity_poly.type
_entity_poly.pdbx_seq_one_letter_code
_entity_poly.pdbx_strand_id
1 'polypeptide(L)'
;QLGAEALRNRAELFSGDASGLGATDPELIEIFDNFAFGEVAGYGDLDTPTRMMCILASCIAAQGQAEFRTMLAGALNAGVTPVEAKEVLYQAVPYVGMAKVLDFVHIANDVLVTRGVALPLEGQSTTSPGTRFERGLAVQKAIFGAGHIDALREAVSYTHLRAHET
;
A
#
# COMPACT_ATOMS: atom_id res chain seq x y z
N GLN A 1 13.40 27.49 -0.66
CA GLN A 1 14.39 26.70 -1.42
C GLN A 1 14.53 25.32 -0.80
N LEU A 2 14.56 24.25 -1.62
CA LEU A 2 14.67 22.86 -1.14
C LEU A 2 16.03 22.64 -0.45
N GLY A 3 16.00 21.97 0.71
CA GLY A 3 17.19 21.54 1.43
C GLY A 3 17.94 20.43 0.67
N ALA A 4 19.25 20.33 0.92
CA ALA A 4 20.09 19.36 0.22
C ALA A 4 19.66 17.90 0.47
N GLU A 5 19.14 17.58 1.63
CA GLU A 5 18.63 16.26 1.99
C GLU A 5 17.33 15.95 1.24
N ALA A 6 16.38 16.87 1.24
CA ALA A 6 15.13 16.74 0.48
C ALA A 6 15.39 16.54 -1.02
N LEU A 7 16.35 17.27 -1.59
CA LEU A 7 16.75 17.10 -2.98
C LEU A 7 17.32 15.71 -3.27
N ARG A 8 18.18 15.17 -2.40
CA ARG A 8 18.77 13.83 -2.57
C ARG A 8 17.68 12.75 -2.51
N ASN A 9 16.91 12.76 -1.41
CA ASN A 9 15.89 11.71 -1.18
C ASN A 9 14.80 11.75 -2.26
N ARG A 10 14.40 12.94 -2.70
CA ARG A 10 13.46 13.09 -3.80
C ARG A 10 14.04 12.58 -5.13
N ALA A 11 15.30 12.86 -5.42
CA ALA A 11 15.95 12.44 -6.65
C ALA A 11 16.13 10.91 -6.76
N GLU A 12 16.23 10.19 -5.63
CA GLU A 12 16.25 8.73 -5.61
C GLU A 12 14.91 8.13 -6.06
N LEU A 13 13.80 8.79 -5.74
CA LEU A 13 12.45 8.31 -6.04
C LEU A 13 11.94 8.81 -7.40
N PHE A 14 12.22 10.06 -7.75
CA PHE A 14 11.61 10.72 -8.90
C PHE A 14 12.63 11.44 -9.77
N SER A 15 12.48 11.28 -11.08
CA SER A 15 13.22 12.09 -12.06
C SER A 15 12.45 13.38 -12.37
N GLY A 16 12.96 14.52 -11.92
CA GLY A 16 12.37 15.83 -12.21
C GLY A 16 11.16 16.22 -11.35
N ASP A 17 10.35 17.15 -11.81
CA ASP A 17 9.10 17.57 -11.17
C ASP A 17 7.97 16.60 -11.52
N ALA A 18 7.77 15.59 -10.66
CA ALA A 18 6.78 14.55 -10.89
C ALA A 18 5.32 15.05 -10.79
N SER A 19 5.07 16.17 -10.10
CA SER A 19 3.73 16.72 -9.91
C SER A 19 3.35 17.78 -10.95
N GLY A 20 4.33 18.44 -11.54
CA GLY A 20 4.12 19.63 -12.40
C GLY A 20 3.68 20.88 -11.62
N LEU A 21 3.53 20.79 -10.29
CA LEU A 21 3.04 21.89 -9.45
C LEU A 21 4.11 22.92 -9.11
N GLY A 22 5.39 22.62 -9.35
CA GLY A 22 6.47 23.56 -9.06
C GLY A 22 6.36 24.90 -9.82
N ALA A 23 5.66 24.92 -10.95
CA ALA A 23 5.42 26.14 -11.72
C ALA A 23 4.18 26.95 -11.25
N THR A 24 3.16 26.28 -10.73
CA THR A 24 1.88 26.92 -10.32
C THR A 24 1.79 27.16 -8.82
N ASP A 25 2.36 26.27 -8.03
CA ASP A 25 2.26 26.24 -6.56
C ASP A 25 3.64 26.04 -5.89
N PRO A 26 4.65 26.91 -6.20
CA PRO A 26 6.04 26.69 -5.77
C PRO A 26 6.21 26.69 -4.25
N GLU A 27 5.45 27.52 -3.52
CA GLU A 27 5.53 27.57 -2.06
C GLU A 27 5.00 26.28 -1.42
N LEU A 28 3.89 25.73 -1.92
CA LEU A 28 3.35 24.47 -1.45
C LEU A 28 4.37 23.34 -1.65
N ILE A 29 4.96 23.26 -2.84
CA ILE A 29 5.95 22.22 -3.17
C ILE A 29 7.22 22.39 -2.34
N GLU A 30 7.69 23.62 -2.12
CA GLU A 30 8.85 23.87 -1.28
C GLU A 30 8.63 23.39 0.16
N ILE A 31 7.47 23.70 0.76
CA ILE A 31 7.13 23.29 2.12
C ILE A 31 6.96 21.77 2.18
N PHE A 32 6.18 21.20 1.27
CA PHE A 32 5.88 19.78 1.26
C PHE A 32 7.11 18.92 1.03
N ASP A 33 7.92 19.24 0.03
CA ASP A 33 9.10 18.45 -0.31
C ASP A 33 10.17 18.52 0.79
N ASN A 34 10.38 19.68 1.41
CA ASN A 34 11.28 19.79 2.56
C ASN A 34 10.81 18.94 3.74
N PHE A 35 9.53 18.95 4.04
CA PHE A 35 8.95 18.13 5.11
C PHE A 35 8.99 16.65 4.77
N ALA A 36 8.41 16.23 3.63
CA ALA A 36 8.27 14.84 3.26
C ALA A 36 9.60 14.14 2.99
N PHE A 37 10.45 14.77 2.18
CA PHE A 37 11.71 14.17 1.75
C PHE A 37 12.92 14.60 2.59
N GLY A 38 12.84 15.71 3.32
CA GLY A 38 13.90 16.15 4.24
C GLY A 38 13.72 15.58 5.65
N GLU A 39 12.60 15.88 6.27
CA GLU A 39 12.39 15.56 7.69
C GLU A 39 11.82 14.16 7.89
N VAL A 40 10.72 13.83 7.20
CA VAL A 40 10.00 12.56 7.39
C VAL A 40 10.76 11.37 6.81
N ALA A 41 11.37 11.53 5.63
CA ALA A 41 12.11 10.43 4.99
C ALA A 41 13.32 9.97 5.81
N GLY A 42 13.97 10.89 6.53
CA GLY A 42 15.10 10.59 7.43
C GLY A 42 14.70 10.14 8.83
N TYR A 43 13.41 10.13 9.18
CA TYR A 43 12.96 9.83 10.54
C TYR A 43 12.73 8.32 10.74
N GLY A 44 13.36 7.77 11.79
CA GLY A 44 13.23 6.36 12.18
C GLY A 44 14.00 5.39 11.27
N ASP A 45 13.81 4.09 11.51
CA ASP A 45 14.59 3.01 10.89
C ASP A 45 13.86 2.30 9.76
N LEU A 46 12.72 2.84 9.30
CA LEU A 46 11.94 2.21 8.23
C LEU A 46 12.67 2.38 6.89
N ASP A 47 12.98 1.27 6.23
CA ASP A 47 13.62 1.30 4.92
C ASP A 47 12.71 1.93 3.85
N THR A 48 13.33 2.48 2.81
CA THR A 48 12.61 3.22 1.77
C THR A 48 11.56 2.36 1.03
N PRO A 49 11.83 1.11 0.61
CA PRO A 49 10.80 0.27 -0.02
C PRO A 49 9.59 0.05 0.88
N THR A 50 9.77 -0.28 2.15
CA THR A 50 8.67 -0.49 3.10
C THR A 50 7.88 0.80 3.32
N ARG A 51 8.57 1.94 3.48
CA ARG A 51 7.94 3.27 3.57
C ARG A 51 7.08 3.56 2.34
N MET A 52 7.59 3.29 1.15
CA MET A 52 6.84 3.50 -0.09
C MET A 52 5.61 2.60 -0.19
N MET A 53 5.67 1.35 0.25
CA MET A 53 4.49 0.47 0.32
C MET A 53 3.41 1.01 1.29
N CYS A 54 3.81 1.58 2.44
CA CYS A 54 2.88 2.26 3.35
C CYS A 54 2.23 3.50 2.69
N ILE A 55 2.99 4.27 1.92
CA ILE A 55 2.47 5.42 1.17
C ILE A 55 1.47 4.96 0.11
N LEU A 56 1.76 3.89 -0.65
CA LEU A 56 0.82 3.33 -1.62
C LEU A 56 -0.49 2.89 -0.95
N ALA A 57 -0.41 2.19 0.19
CA ALA A 57 -1.59 1.80 0.95
C ALA A 57 -2.40 3.04 1.42
N SER A 58 -1.72 4.09 1.86
CA SER A 58 -2.35 5.36 2.26
C SER A 58 -3.04 6.07 1.09
N CYS A 59 -2.43 6.11 -0.09
CA CYS A 59 -3.04 6.65 -1.31
C CYS A 59 -4.32 5.90 -1.68
N ILE A 60 -4.31 4.56 -1.58
CA ILE A 60 -5.51 3.73 -1.84
C ILE A 60 -6.61 4.06 -0.82
N ALA A 61 -6.28 4.11 0.46
CA ALA A 61 -7.24 4.41 1.53
C ALA A 61 -7.85 5.81 1.36
N ALA A 62 -7.03 6.80 1.00
CA ALA A 62 -7.46 8.19 0.74
C ALA A 62 -8.08 8.40 -0.66
N GLN A 63 -8.13 7.39 -1.51
CA GLN A 63 -8.63 7.45 -2.89
C GLN A 63 -7.86 8.45 -3.77
N GLY A 64 -6.57 8.63 -3.49
CA GLY A 64 -5.66 9.55 -4.20
C GLY A 64 -5.04 8.92 -5.44
N GLN A 65 -5.81 8.76 -6.53
CA GLN A 65 -5.39 8.03 -7.73
C GLN A 65 -4.17 8.67 -8.43
N ALA A 66 -4.17 10.00 -8.57
CA ALA A 66 -3.06 10.71 -9.22
C ALA A 66 -1.76 10.53 -8.43
N GLU A 67 -1.83 10.72 -7.12
CA GLU A 67 -0.69 10.55 -6.23
C GLU A 67 -0.21 9.10 -6.19
N PHE A 68 -1.14 8.13 -6.18
CA PHE A 68 -0.78 6.72 -6.26
C PHE A 68 0.05 6.40 -7.50
N ARG A 69 -0.32 6.94 -8.68
CA ARG A 69 0.45 6.75 -9.92
C ARG A 69 1.90 7.25 -9.76
N THR A 70 2.06 8.43 -9.20
CA THR A 70 3.38 9.03 -8.95
C THR A 70 4.17 8.22 -7.92
N MET A 71 3.55 7.91 -6.79
CA MET A 71 4.19 7.14 -5.71
C MET A 71 4.53 5.72 -6.11
N LEU A 72 3.72 5.06 -6.96
CA LEU A 72 4.05 3.75 -7.50
C LEU A 72 5.32 3.79 -8.37
N ALA A 73 5.46 4.83 -9.19
CA ALA A 73 6.68 5.01 -9.97
C ALA A 73 7.91 5.17 -9.05
N GLY A 74 7.80 5.96 -8.00
CA GLY A 74 8.84 6.13 -6.98
C GLY A 74 9.12 4.84 -6.20
N ALA A 75 8.09 4.09 -5.83
CA ALA A 75 8.23 2.81 -5.13
C ALA A 75 9.03 1.79 -5.95
N LEU A 76 8.73 1.68 -7.24
CA LEU A 76 9.49 0.81 -8.16
C LEU A 76 10.95 1.26 -8.32
N ASN A 77 11.22 2.56 -8.31
CA ASN A 77 12.58 3.11 -8.32
C ASN A 77 13.34 2.80 -7.01
N ALA A 78 12.62 2.80 -5.88
CA ALA A 78 13.15 2.44 -4.57
C ALA A 78 13.38 0.93 -4.36
N GLY A 79 13.01 0.10 -5.34
CA GLY A 79 13.21 -1.35 -5.28
C GLY A 79 12.00 -2.16 -4.84
N VAL A 80 10.82 -1.55 -4.66
CA VAL A 80 9.57 -2.30 -4.51
C VAL A 80 9.33 -3.10 -5.80
N THR A 81 9.15 -4.40 -5.68
CA THR A 81 8.90 -5.27 -6.81
C THR A 81 7.48 -5.12 -7.35
N PRO A 82 7.22 -5.45 -8.63
CA PRO A 82 5.86 -5.48 -9.17
C PRO A 82 4.90 -6.37 -8.38
N VAL A 83 5.39 -7.48 -7.85
CA VAL A 83 4.61 -8.40 -7.02
C VAL A 83 4.20 -7.72 -5.70
N GLU A 84 5.15 -7.12 -4.97
CA GLU A 84 4.87 -6.42 -3.72
C GLU A 84 3.87 -5.27 -3.93
N ALA A 85 4.04 -4.47 -4.98
CA ALA A 85 3.10 -3.40 -5.31
C ALA A 85 1.68 -3.94 -5.56
N LYS A 86 1.54 -5.09 -6.25
CA LYS A 86 0.25 -5.76 -6.47
C LYS A 86 -0.33 -6.33 -5.18
N GLU A 87 0.49 -6.90 -4.32
CA GLU A 87 0.04 -7.44 -3.03
C GLU A 87 -0.49 -6.33 -2.11
N VAL A 88 0.09 -5.12 -2.12
CA VAL A 88 -0.47 -3.96 -1.41
C VAL A 88 -1.89 -3.64 -1.90
N LEU A 89 -2.14 -3.67 -3.21
CA LEU A 89 -3.48 -3.47 -3.79
C LEU A 89 -4.45 -4.58 -3.39
N TYR A 90 -4.03 -5.84 -3.48
CA TYR A 90 -4.87 -6.98 -3.16
C TYR A 90 -5.23 -7.00 -1.68
N GLN A 91 -4.26 -6.68 -0.82
CA GLN A 91 -4.49 -6.59 0.62
C GLN A 91 -5.37 -5.40 1.02
N ALA A 92 -5.46 -4.34 0.22
CA ALA A 92 -6.37 -3.23 0.48
C ALA A 92 -7.86 -3.60 0.27
N VAL A 93 -8.16 -4.62 -0.55
CA VAL A 93 -9.54 -5.01 -0.88
C VAL A 93 -10.41 -5.30 0.36
N PRO A 94 -9.98 -6.10 1.35
CA PRO A 94 -10.81 -6.37 2.52
C PRO A 94 -11.05 -5.15 3.42
N TYR A 95 -10.24 -4.09 3.29
CA TYR A 95 -10.36 -2.87 4.10
C TYR A 95 -11.22 -1.79 3.45
N VAL A 96 -11.04 -1.53 2.16
CA VAL A 96 -11.73 -0.43 1.47
C VAL A 96 -12.75 -0.90 0.43
N GLY A 97 -12.79 -2.16 0.12
CA GLY A 97 -13.69 -2.78 -0.85
C GLY A 97 -13.15 -2.78 -2.28
N MET A 98 -13.50 -3.84 -3.04
CA MET A 98 -13.05 -4.03 -4.42
C MET A 98 -13.39 -2.86 -5.34
N ALA A 99 -14.58 -2.27 -5.19
CA ALA A 99 -15.02 -1.16 -6.03
C ALA A 99 -14.10 0.07 -5.94
N LYS A 100 -13.52 0.31 -4.75
CA LYS A 100 -12.57 1.42 -4.54
C LYS A 100 -11.14 1.08 -4.94
N VAL A 101 -10.78 -0.20 -4.99
CA VAL A 101 -9.43 -0.65 -5.36
C VAL A 101 -9.28 -0.82 -6.87
N LEU A 102 -10.36 -1.05 -7.61
CA LEU A 102 -10.32 -1.41 -9.02
C LEU A 102 -9.56 -0.41 -9.89
N ASP A 103 -9.81 0.88 -9.71
CA ASP A 103 -9.13 1.93 -10.49
C ASP A 103 -7.62 1.94 -10.22
N PHE A 104 -7.20 1.68 -8.97
CA PHE A 104 -5.79 1.57 -8.62
C PHE A 104 -5.12 0.34 -9.26
N VAL A 105 -5.86 -0.77 -9.43
CA VAL A 105 -5.36 -1.94 -10.16
C VAL A 105 -5.09 -1.58 -11.62
N HIS A 106 -5.99 -0.83 -12.26
CA HIS A 106 -5.79 -0.36 -13.64
C HIS A 106 -4.58 0.58 -13.73
N ILE A 107 -4.47 1.55 -12.83
CA ILE A 107 -3.32 2.46 -12.76
C ILE A 107 -2.01 1.68 -12.60
N ALA A 108 -1.99 0.68 -11.69
CA ALA A 108 -0.80 -0.13 -11.49
C ALA A 108 -0.43 -0.94 -12.75
N ASN A 109 -1.42 -1.52 -13.43
CA ASN A 109 -1.18 -2.24 -14.68
C ASN A 109 -0.56 -1.32 -15.73
N ASP A 110 -1.11 -0.11 -15.91
CA ASP A 110 -0.57 0.87 -16.86
C ASP A 110 0.89 1.23 -16.55
N VAL A 111 1.18 1.53 -15.27
CA VAL A 111 2.54 1.88 -14.85
C VAL A 111 3.52 0.72 -15.07
N LEU A 112 3.12 -0.51 -14.73
CA LEU A 112 3.95 -1.69 -14.89
C LEU A 112 4.22 -1.99 -16.37
N VAL A 113 3.19 -1.95 -17.21
CA VAL A 113 3.34 -2.17 -18.67
C VAL A 113 4.22 -1.09 -19.29
N THR A 114 4.05 0.17 -18.93
CA THR A 114 4.91 1.27 -19.41
C THR A 114 6.38 1.06 -19.04
N ARG A 115 6.65 0.36 -17.94
CA ARG A 115 8.00 -0.02 -17.50
C ARG A 115 8.51 -1.34 -18.10
N GLY A 116 7.77 -1.93 -19.03
CA GLY A 116 8.16 -3.17 -19.72
C GLY A 116 7.90 -4.44 -18.89
N VAL A 117 7.12 -4.35 -17.82
CA VAL A 117 6.75 -5.53 -17.02
C VAL A 117 5.64 -6.30 -17.74
N ALA A 118 5.89 -7.58 -18.00
CA ALA A 118 4.89 -8.45 -18.62
C ALA A 118 3.78 -8.80 -17.61
N LEU A 119 2.53 -8.73 -18.06
CA LEU A 119 1.36 -9.14 -17.28
C LEU A 119 0.67 -10.33 -17.95
N PRO A 120 0.03 -11.25 -17.22
CA PRO A 120 -0.09 -11.24 -15.75
C PRO A 120 1.23 -11.62 -15.04
N LEU A 121 1.40 -11.12 -13.80
CA LEU A 121 2.47 -11.59 -12.93
C LEU A 121 2.19 -13.02 -12.47
N GLU A 122 3.25 -13.72 -12.06
CA GLU A 122 3.11 -15.04 -11.45
C GLU A 122 2.24 -14.98 -10.18
N GLY A 123 1.29 -15.92 -10.07
CA GLY A 123 0.37 -15.97 -8.94
C GLY A 123 1.07 -16.31 -7.63
N GLN A 124 0.76 -15.58 -6.56
CA GLN A 124 1.35 -15.75 -5.23
C GLN A 124 0.44 -16.50 -4.25
N SER A 125 -0.75 -16.94 -4.69
CA SER A 125 -1.70 -17.64 -3.82
C SER A 125 -1.13 -18.97 -3.31
N THR A 126 -1.11 -19.12 -1.99
CA THR A 126 -0.69 -20.37 -1.32
C THR A 126 -1.89 -21.19 -0.82
N THR A 127 -3.12 -20.74 -1.11
CA THR A 127 -4.36 -21.37 -0.63
C THR A 127 -5.32 -21.68 -1.76
N SER A 128 -6.23 -22.62 -1.51
CA SER A 128 -7.40 -22.91 -2.37
C SER A 128 -8.70 -22.57 -1.63
N PRO A 129 -9.85 -22.53 -2.30
CA PRO A 129 -11.14 -22.36 -1.64
C PRO A 129 -11.38 -23.32 -0.47
N GLY A 130 -10.89 -24.55 -0.57
CA GLY A 130 -11.03 -25.57 0.49
C GLY A 130 -10.06 -25.40 1.67
N THR A 131 -8.94 -24.70 1.50
CA THR A 131 -7.91 -24.59 2.55
C THR A 131 -7.75 -23.17 3.13
N ARG A 132 -8.29 -22.15 2.46
CA ARG A 132 -8.08 -20.74 2.84
C ARG A 132 -8.57 -20.41 4.25
N PHE A 133 -9.68 -21.01 4.69
CA PHE A 133 -10.23 -20.74 6.02
C PHE A 133 -9.28 -21.23 7.12
N GLU A 134 -8.88 -22.50 7.05
CA GLU A 134 -7.97 -23.09 8.05
C GLU A 134 -6.60 -22.39 8.04
N ARG A 135 -6.08 -22.11 6.85
CA ARG A 135 -4.81 -21.38 6.71
C ARG A 135 -4.89 -19.96 7.25
N GLY A 136 -5.95 -19.24 6.95
CA GLY A 136 -6.19 -17.89 7.48
C GLY A 136 -6.33 -17.88 8.99
N LEU A 137 -7.07 -18.84 9.55
CA LEU A 137 -7.20 -19.00 10.99
C LEU A 137 -5.86 -19.33 11.68
N ALA A 138 -5.06 -20.17 11.07
CA ALA A 138 -3.73 -20.49 11.59
C ALA A 138 -2.82 -19.24 11.62
N VAL A 139 -2.85 -18.40 10.60
CA VAL A 139 -2.11 -17.13 10.57
C VAL A 139 -2.60 -16.17 11.64
N GLN A 140 -3.92 -16.00 11.81
CA GLN A 140 -4.47 -15.16 12.88
C GLN A 140 -4.02 -15.65 14.27
N LYS A 141 -4.08 -16.96 14.52
CA LYS A 141 -3.62 -17.55 15.79
C LYS A 141 -2.12 -17.36 16.03
N ALA A 142 -1.32 -17.43 14.98
CA ALA A 142 0.13 -17.21 15.08
C ALA A 142 0.46 -15.75 15.43
N ILE A 143 -0.28 -14.78 14.86
CA ILE A 143 -0.04 -13.35 15.07
C ILE A 143 -0.61 -12.87 16.42
N PHE A 144 -1.85 -13.23 16.74
CA PHE A 144 -2.59 -12.66 17.88
C PHE A 144 -2.71 -13.61 19.09
N GLY A 145 -2.21 -14.84 18.96
CA GLY A 145 -2.33 -15.87 20.00
C GLY A 145 -3.60 -16.72 19.85
N ALA A 146 -3.43 -18.04 19.98
CA ALA A 146 -4.52 -18.99 19.77
C ALA A 146 -5.70 -18.78 20.73
N GLY A 147 -5.42 -18.59 22.02
CA GLY A 147 -6.47 -18.38 23.04
C GLY A 147 -7.30 -17.12 22.79
N HIS A 148 -6.69 -16.03 22.35
CA HIS A 148 -7.41 -14.80 22.02
C HIS A 148 -8.35 -15.00 20.82
N ILE A 149 -7.86 -15.61 19.76
CA ILE A 149 -8.66 -15.85 18.55
C ILE A 149 -9.80 -16.85 18.81
N ASP A 150 -9.56 -17.90 19.59
CA ASP A 150 -10.60 -18.87 19.95
C ASP A 150 -11.70 -18.23 20.81
N ALA A 151 -11.35 -17.40 21.80
CA ALA A 151 -12.32 -16.65 22.59
C ALA A 151 -13.17 -15.68 21.78
N LEU A 152 -12.57 -14.94 20.81
CA LEU A 152 -13.31 -14.07 19.90
C LEU A 152 -14.31 -14.85 19.04
N ARG A 153 -13.94 -16.03 18.56
CA ARG A 153 -14.80 -16.88 17.75
C ARG A 153 -15.99 -17.45 18.55
N GLU A 154 -15.75 -17.87 19.77
CA GLU A 154 -16.83 -18.32 20.68
C GLU A 154 -17.81 -17.18 20.97
N ALA A 155 -17.32 -15.97 21.25
CA ALA A 155 -18.15 -14.80 21.49
C ALA A 155 -19.03 -14.44 20.28
N VAL A 156 -18.48 -14.49 19.04
CA VAL A 156 -19.23 -14.25 17.81
C VAL A 156 -20.26 -15.34 17.55
N SER A 157 -19.93 -16.60 17.76
CA SER A 157 -20.86 -17.73 17.61
C SER A 157 -22.04 -17.60 18.58
N TYR A 158 -21.79 -17.18 19.82
CA TYR A 158 -22.83 -17.00 20.83
C TYR A 158 -23.80 -15.85 20.50
N THR A 159 -23.29 -14.75 19.94
CA THR A 159 -24.15 -13.61 19.52
C THR A 159 -25.03 -13.96 18.32
N HIS A 160 -24.55 -14.77 17.39
CA HIS A 160 -25.36 -15.23 16.25
C HIS A 160 -26.48 -16.18 16.66
N LEU A 161 -26.25 -17.08 17.63
CA LEU A 161 -27.28 -17.99 18.14
C LEU A 161 -28.42 -17.22 18.85
N ARG A 162 -28.12 -16.18 19.61
CA ARG A 162 -29.15 -15.34 20.27
C ARG A 162 -29.97 -14.49 19.32
N ALA A 163 -29.43 -14.07 18.18
CA ALA A 163 -30.15 -13.25 17.20
C ALA A 163 -31.25 -14.06 16.44
N HIS A 164 -31.23 -15.39 16.54
CA HIS A 164 -32.26 -16.26 15.94
C HIS A 164 -33.33 -16.73 16.94
N GLU A 165 -33.21 -16.37 18.22
CA GLU A 165 -34.18 -16.71 19.28
C GLU A 165 -35.21 -15.61 19.60
N THR A 166 -35.12 -14.45 18.94
CA THR A 166 -36.07 -13.31 19.03
C THR A 166 -36.81 -13.13 17.71
#